data_6ef826b260efd722e88345c58263fb8b
#
_entry.id   6ef826b260efd722e88345c58263fb8b
#
_cell.length_a   1.000
_cell.length_b   1.000
_cell.length_c   1.000
_cell.angle_alpha   90.00
_cell.angle_beta   90.00
_cell.angle_gamma   90.00
#
_symmetry.space_group_name_H-M   'P 1'
#
loop_
_entity.id
_entity.type
_entity.pdbx_description
1 polymer ?
#
loop_
_entity_poly.entity_id
_entity_poly.type
_entity_poly.pdbx_seq_one_letter_code
_entity_poly.pdbx_strand_id
1 'polypeptide(L)'
;MCQAIITQLKPGGRLVALTINPHLVPDRLPRVEHYHSGVTLPGPLYDGAPVEVTMLTASGPLQIRDYYWSQATYESVLRQVGIESIMWHAMQVSAAGFETFGRAYWEAYLAHPHSIVLEAPRDAAAAGCAELLLGEDRP
;
A
#
# COMPACT_ATOMS: atom_id res chain seq x y z
N MET A 1 2.22 -13.61 6.48
CA MET A 1 1.07 -12.68 6.28
C MET A 1 0.61 -12.66 4.83
N CYS A 2 1.43 -12.36 3.83
CA CYS A 2 1.00 -12.31 2.42
C CYS A 2 0.37 -13.62 1.93
N GLN A 3 0.94 -14.79 2.26
CA GLN A 3 0.34 -16.09 1.94
C GLN A 3 -1.11 -16.21 2.43
N ALA A 4 -1.38 -15.81 3.68
CA ALA A 4 -2.71 -15.88 4.25
C ALA A 4 -3.72 -14.96 3.54
N ILE A 5 -3.30 -13.79 3.08
CA ILE A 5 -4.14 -12.88 2.31
C ILE A 5 -4.47 -13.48 0.94
N ILE A 6 -3.45 -13.98 0.23
CA ILE A 6 -3.62 -14.52 -1.13
C ILE A 6 -4.51 -15.75 -1.14
N THR A 7 -4.44 -16.62 -0.11
CA THR A 7 -5.32 -17.78 -0.01
C THR A 7 -6.80 -17.43 0.16
N GLN A 8 -7.12 -16.22 0.64
CA GLN A 8 -8.49 -15.72 0.77
C GLN A 8 -9.03 -15.10 -0.52
N LEU A 9 -8.17 -14.77 -1.48
CA LEU A 9 -8.62 -14.23 -2.76
C LEU A 9 -9.20 -15.36 -3.62
N LYS A 10 -10.36 -15.10 -4.21
CA LYS A 10 -10.93 -15.98 -5.24
C LYS A 10 -10.04 -15.94 -6.51
N PRO A 11 -10.05 -16.99 -7.35
CA PRO A 11 -9.48 -16.91 -8.70
C PRO A 11 -10.03 -15.71 -9.45
N GLY A 12 -9.17 -14.89 -10.07
CA GLY A 12 -9.54 -13.62 -10.69
C GLY A 12 -9.84 -12.48 -9.72
N GLY A 13 -9.76 -12.72 -8.40
CA GLY A 13 -9.81 -11.65 -7.39
C GLY A 13 -8.55 -10.78 -7.38
N ARG A 14 -8.57 -9.70 -6.65
CA ARG A 14 -7.42 -8.79 -6.53
C ARG A 14 -7.21 -8.31 -5.10
N LEU A 15 -5.97 -8.15 -4.72
CA LEU A 15 -5.57 -7.39 -3.54
C LEU A 15 -5.46 -5.92 -3.94
N VAL A 16 -6.09 -5.04 -3.16
CA VAL A 16 -5.86 -3.60 -3.24
C VAL A 16 -5.42 -3.15 -1.85
N ALA A 17 -4.26 -2.54 -1.75
CA ALA A 17 -3.70 -2.09 -0.48
C ALA A 17 -3.24 -0.64 -0.59
N LEU A 18 -3.61 0.17 0.40
CA LEU A 18 -2.97 1.45 0.65
C LEU A 18 -1.74 1.19 1.52
N THR A 19 -0.58 1.67 1.09
CA THR A 19 0.69 1.44 1.80
C THR A 19 1.52 2.72 1.86
N ILE A 20 2.55 2.71 2.71
CA ILE A 20 3.57 3.75 2.71
C ILE A 20 4.21 3.78 1.31
N ASN A 21 4.35 4.98 0.76
CA ASN A 21 4.95 5.15 -0.56
C ASN A 21 6.43 4.71 -0.54
N PRO A 22 6.83 3.69 -1.31
CA PRO A 22 8.24 3.26 -1.37
C PRO A 22 9.19 4.30 -1.96
N HIS A 23 8.64 5.36 -2.58
CA HIS A 23 9.40 6.48 -3.12
C HIS A 23 9.34 7.73 -2.24
N LEU A 24 9.16 7.57 -0.91
CA LEU A 24 9.19 8.69 0.02
C LEU A 24 10.44 9.54 -0.13
N VAL A 25 10.24 10.86 -0.11
CA VAL A 25 11.31 11.84 -0.01
C VAL A 25 11.25 12.46 1.38
N PRO A 26 12.12 12.07 2.33
CA PRO A 26 12.02 12.44 3.75
C PRO A 26 11.84 13.93 4.01
N ASP A 27 12.63 14.77 3.30
CA ASP A 27 12.62 16.21 3.49
C ASP A 27 11.44 16.93 2.79
N ARG A 28 10.56 16.18 2.13
CA ARG A 28 9.42 16.71 1.36
C ARG A 28 8.08 16.10 1.75
N LEU A 29 8.01 15.48 2.91
CA LEU A 29 6.77 14.87 3.40
C LEU A 29 5.71 15.94 3.64
N PRO A 30 4.45 15.70 3.22
CA PRO A 30 3.33 16.57 3.50
C PRO A 30 3.11 16.75 5.01
N ARG A 31 2.78 17.96 5.45
CA ARG A 31 2.53 18.24 6.86
C ARG A 31 1.20 17.69 7.32
N VAL A 32 1.20 16.97 8.45
CA VAL A 32 -0.01 16.36 9.02
C VAL A 32 -1.08 17.41 9.36
N GLU A 33 -0.68 18.58 9.83
CA GLU A 33 -1.60 19.65 10.20
C GLU A 33 -2.39 20.18 9.00
N HIS A 34 -1.77 20.11 7.81
CA HIS A 34 -2.39 20.59 6.58
C HIS A 34 -3.37 19.57 5.96
N TYR A 35 -2.96 18.30 5.92
CA TYR A 35 -3.74 17.24 5.26
C TYR A 35 -4.46 16.31 6.23
N HIS A 36 -4.38 16.56 7.52
CA HIS A 36 -4.93 15.73 8.59
C HIS A 36 -4.39 14.30 8.61
N SER A 37 -3.40 14.02 7.80
CA SER A 37 -2.66 12.75 7.75
C SER A 37 -1.21 13.04 7.35
N GLY A 38 -0.28 12.35 7.98
CA GLY A 38 1.14 12.48 7.69
C GLY A 38 1.97 11.34 8.22
N VAL A 39 3.22 11.34 7.79
CA VAL A 39 4.21 10.33 8.14
C VAL A 39 5.42 11.02 8.75
N THR A 40 5.91 10.47 9.85
CA THR A 40 7.17 10.87 10.48
C THR A 40 8.16 9.71 10.44
N LEU A 41 9.39 10.02 10.09
CA LEU A 41 10.48 9.06 9.99
C LEU A 41 11.43 9.26 11.18
N PRO A 42 11.47 8.34 12.16
CA PRO A 42 12.37 8.44 13.31
C PRO A 42 13.86 8.32 12.94
N GLY A 43 14.16 7.80 11.76
CA GLY A 43 15.52 7.55 11.28
C GLY A 43 15.59 7.37 9.75
N PRO A 44 16.74 6.89 9.24
CA PRO A 44 16.92 6.65 7.82
C PRO A 44 15.99 5.55 7.31
N LEU A 45 15.63 5.61 6.01
CA LEU A 45 14.83 4.61 5.34
C LEU A 45 15.66 3.39 4.95
N TYR A 46 15.16 2.22 5.33
CA TYR A 46 15.61 0.89 4.89
C TYR A 46 14.44 -0.07 5.02
N ASP A 47 14.48 -1.22 4.41
CA ASP A 47 13.42 -2.23 4.53
C ASP A 47 13.23 -2.65 5.99
N GLY A 48 12.02 -2.45 6.52
CA GLY A 48 11.70 -2.64 7.93
C GLY A 48 11.96 -1.44 8.83
N ALA A 49 12.36 -0.27 8.28
CA ALA A 49 12.50 0.94 9.07
C ALA A 49 11.15 1.35 9.69
N PRO A 50 11.12 1.71 10.99
CA PRO A 50 9.89 2.17 11.63
C PRO A 50 9.43 3.50 11.03
N VAL A 51 8.12 3.62 10.87
CA VAL A 51 7.42 4.80 10.37
C VAL A 51 6.27 5.10 11.33
N GLU A 52 6.09 6.36 11.68
CA GLU A 52 4.96 6.82 12.47
C GLU A 52 3.94 7.51 11.58
N VAL A 53 2.75 6.93 11.46
CA VAL A 53 1.62 7.52 10.74
C VAL A 53 0.73 8.23 11.75
N THR A 54 0.48 9.52 11.52
CA THR A 54 -0.44 10.32 12.32
C THR A 54 -1.66 10.69 11.50
N MET A 55 -2.84 10.47 12.04
CA MET A 55 -4.12 10.94 11.48
C MET A 55 -4.83 11.81 12.50
N LEU A 56 -5.24 13.02 12.11
CA LEU A 56 -6.03 13.90 12.96
C LEU A 56 -7.50 13.53 12.82
N THR A 57 -8.11 13.07 13.90
CA THR A 57 -9.51 12.70 13.96
C THR A 57 -10.29 13.66 14.85
N ALA A 58 -11.62 13.63 14.80
CA ALA A 58 -12.47 14.42 15.66
C ALA A 58 -12.26 14.10 17.18
N SER A 59 -11.78 12.91 17.49
CA SER A 59 -11.48 12.47 18.87
C SER A 59 -10.03 12.74 19.30
N GLY A 60 -9.23 13.35 18.44
CA GLY A 60 -7.81 13.64 18.64
C GLY A 60 -6.89 12.89 17.66
N PRO A 61 -5.58 13.06 17.81
CA PRO A 61 -4.62 12.40 16.93
C PRO A 61 -4.58 10.90 17.19
N LEU A 62 -4.68 10.12 16.12
CA LEU A 62 -4.42 8.69 16.08
C LEU A 62 -3.00 8.47 15.57
N GLN A 63 -2.18 7.77 16.34
CA GLN A 63 -0.82 7.39 15.94
C GLN A 63 -0.73 5.89 15.72
N ILE A 64 -0.20 5.50 14.57
CA ILE A 64 -0.01 4.11 14.18
C ILE A 64 1.47 3.93 13.86
N ARG A 65 2.09 2.92 14.45
CA ARG A 65 3.42 2.47 14.04
C ARG A 65 3.28 1.53 12.86
N ASP A 66 3.96 1.87 11.77
CA ASP A 66 4.05 1.09 10.55
C ASP A 66 5.53 0.91 10.19
N TYR A 67 5.81 0.23 9.09
CA TYR A 67 7.16 -0.03 8.62
C TYR A 67 7.27 0.28 7.13
N TYR A 68 8.37 0.91 6.79
CA TYR A 68 8.73 1.15 5.39
C TYR A 68 9.22 -0.14 4.74
N TRP A 69 8.78 -0.37 3.53
CA TRP A 69 9.29 -1.42 2.65
C TRP A 69 9.53 -0.85 1.25
N SER A 70 10.64 -1.21 0.65
CA SER A 70 10.95 -0.83 -0.73
C SER A 70 9.97 -1.50 -1.72
N GLN A 71 9.81 -0.90 -2.89
CA GLN A 71 9.01 -1.47 -3.96
C GLN A 71 9.49 -2.89 -4.32
N ALA A 72 10.81 -3.09 -4.40
CA ALA A 72 11.41 -4.39 -4.70
C ALA A 72 11.02 -5.46 -3.68
N THR A 73 10.95 -5.12 -2.40
CA THR A 73 10.53 -6.04 -1.34
C THR A 73 9.05 -6.40 -1.47
N TYR A 74 8.15 -5.42 -1.69
CA TYR A 74 6.73 -5.71 -1.95
C TYR A 74 6.56 -6.66 -3.13
N GLU A 75 7.19 -6.34 -4.26
CA GLU A 75 7.09 -7.15 -5.48
C GLU A 75 7.69 -8.55 -5.31
N SER A 76 8.83 -8.66 -4.65
CA SER A 76 9.46 -9.95 -4.36
C SER A 76 8.54 -10.85 -3.52
N VAL A 77 7.98 -10.33 -2.43
CA VAL A 77 7.09 -11.10 -1.54
C VAL A 77 5.80 -11.50 -2.24
N LEU A 78 5.22 -10.64 -3.07
CA LEU A 78 4.01 -10.95 -3.82
C LEU A 78 4.25 -12.01 -4.90
N ARG A 79 5.39 -11.93 -5.62
CA ARG A 79 5.78 -12.97 -6.59
C ARG A 79 6.03 -14.33 -5.92
N GLN A 80 6.61 -14.37 -4.73
CA GLN A 80 6.83 -15.61 -3.97
C GLN A 80 5.50 -16.33 -3.62
N VAL A 81 4.39 -15.62 -3.56
CA VAL A 81 3.05 -16.19 -3.30
C VAL A 81 2.21 -16.32 -4.57
N GLY A 82 2.84 -16.24 -5.76
CA GLY A 82 2.21 -16.50 -7.06
C GLY A 82 1.48 -15.31 -7.68
N ILE A 83 1.77 -14.08 -7.27
CA ILE A 83 1.26 -12.87 -7.91
C ILE A 83 2.31 -12.36 -8.90
N GLU A 84 2.04 -12.46 -10.18
CA GLU A 84 2.96 -12.02 -11.24
C GLU A 84 2.75 -10.55 -11.63
N SER A 85 1.49 -10.11 -11.65
CA SER A 85 1.14 -8.74 -12.05
C SER A 85 0.95 -7.86 -10.82
N ILE A 86 1.70 -6.77 -10.75
CA ILE A 86 1.66 -5.81 -9.65
C ILE A 86 1.60 -4.41 -10.24
N MET A 87 0.61 -3.64 -9.84
CA MET A 87 0.39 -2.28 -10.32
C MET A 87 0.47 -1.29 -9.16
N TRP A 88 1.12 -0.17 -9.40
CA TRP A 88 1.25 0.93 -8.46
C TRP A 88 0.46 2.13 -8.97
N HIS A 89 -0.50 2.59 -8.19
CA HIS A 89 -1.36 3.69 -8.56
C HIS A 89 -1.03 4.91 -7.71
N ALA A 90 -0.67 6.00 -8.38
CA ALA A 90 -0.47 7.27 -7.71
C ALA A 90 -1.77 7.77 -7.05
N MET A 91 -1.62 8.47 -5.92
CA MET A 91 -2.75 9.12 -5.27
C MET A 91 -3.38 10.17 -6.18
N GLN A 92 -4.69 10.23 -6.16
CA GLN A 92 -5.49 11.18 -6.93
C GLN A 92 -6.46 11.93 -6.02
N VAL A 93 -6.77 13.15 -6.39
CA VAL A 93 -7.78 13.97 -5.72
C VAL A 93 -9.05 13.98 -6.57
N SER A 94 -10.19 13.75 -5.93
CA SER A 94 -11.49 13.82 -6.60
C SER A 94 -11.81 15.23 -7.07
N ALA A 95 -12.72 15.35 -8.04
CA ALA A 95 -13.22 16.66 -8.48
C ALA A 95 -13.76 17.49 -7.30
N ALA A 96 -14.55 16.87 -6.42
CA ALA A 96 -15.07 17.52 -5.21
C ALA A 96 -13.95 18.00 -4.26
N GLY A 97 -12.84 17.25 -4.14
CA GLY A 97 -11.68 17.66 -3.36
C GLY A 97 -11.02 18.91 -3.93
N PHE A 98 -10.89 19.00 -5.25
CA PHE A 98 -10.39 20.22 -5.91
C PHE A 98 -11.35 21.40 -5.80
N GLU A 99 -12.66 21.17 -5.89
CA GLU A 99 -13.66 22.20 -5.72
C GLU A 99 -13.68 22.78 -4.31
N THR A 100 -13.52 21.90 -3.29
CA THR A 100 -13.59 22.31 -1.88
C THR A 100 -12.34 23.03 -1.42
N PHE A 101 -11.14 22.54 -1.79
CA PHE A 101 -9.86 23.05 -1.23
C PHE A 101 -8.98 23.77 -2.26
N GLY A 102 -9.29 23.66 -3.54
CA GLY A 102 -8.51 24.22 -4.63
C GLY A 102 -7.27 23.38 -4.98
N ARG A 103 -6.71 23.60 -6.18
CA ARG A 103 -5.55 22.86 -6.67
C ARG A 103 -4.28 23.12 -5.85
N ALA A 104 -4.04 24.37 -5.47
CA ALA A 104 -2.86 24.75 -4.71
C ALA A 104 -2.78 24.04 -3.34
N TYR A 105 -3.91 23.75 -2.72
CA TYR A 105 -3.97 22.96 -1.49
C TYR A 105 -3.34 21.58 -1.65
N TRP A 106 -3.61 20.90 -2.76
CA TRP A 106 -3.19 19.53 -3.01
C TRP A 106 -1.82 19.38 -3.69
N GLU A 107 -1.25 20.47 -4.18
CA GLU A 107 -0.03 20.45 -5.00
C GLU A 107 1.15 19.76 -4.29
N ALA A 108 1.43 20.14 -3.05
CA ALA A 108 2.53 19.57 -2.29
C ALA A 108 2.28 18.07 -1.96
N TYR A 109 1.03 17.70 -1.67
CA TYR A 109 0.68 16.31 -1.43
C TYR A 109 0.85 15.44 -2.67
N LEU A 110 0.34 15.91 -3.82
CA LEU A 110 0.42 15.16 -5.07
C LEU A 110 1.85 15.05 -5.62
N ALA A 111 2.69 16.05 -5.31
CA ALA A 111 4.11 16.00 -5.68
C ALA A 111 4.90 14.95 -4.87
N HIS A 112 4.58 14.77 -3.59
CA HIS A 112 5.30 13.88 -2.67
C HIS A 112 4.33 13.14 -1.74
N PRO A 113 3.43 12.31 -2.26
CA PRO A 113 2.46 11.62 -1.44
C PRO A 113 3.15 10.62 -0.50
N HIS A 114 2.78 10.64 0.77
CA HIS A 114 3.32 9.67 1.74
C HIS A 114 2.73 8.26 1.58
N SER A 115 1.64 8.12 0.82
CA SER A 115 0.97 6.86 0.57
C SER A 115 0.81 6.60 -0.92
N ILE A 116 0.68 5.34 -1.28
CA ILE A 116 0.44 4.88 -2.65
C ILE A 116 -0.51 3.66 -2.61
N VAL A 117 -1.20 3.40 -3.70
CA VAL A 117 -2.05 2.21 -3.81
C VAL A 117 -1.31 1.13 -4.59
N LEU A 118 -1.23 -0.05 -4.01
CA LEU A 118 -0.78 -1.28 -4.65
C LEU A 118 -2.01 -2.09 -5.09
N GLU A 119 -2.04 -2.53 -6.32
CA GLU A 119 -3.01 -3.50 -6.84
C GLU A 119 -2.27 -4.75 -7.34
N ALA A 120 -2.75 -5.92 -6.90
CA ALA A 120 -2.15 -7.20 -7.23
C ALA A 120 -3.28 -8.22 -7.54
N PRO A 121 -3.60 -8.43 -8.84
CA PRO A 121 -4.59 -9.41 -9.25
C PRO A 121 -4.05 -10.83 -9.04
N ARG A 122 -4.94 -11.74 -8.60
CA ARG A 122 -4.68 -13.18 -8.58
C ARG A 122 -5.14 -13.78 -9.89
N ASP A 123 -4.20 -14.29 -10.68
CA ASP A 123 -4.52 -14.91 -11.97
C ASP A 123 -5.45 -16.13 -11.79
N ALA A 124 -6.46 -16.21 -12.64
CA ALA A 124 -7.40 -17.33 -12.63
C ALA A 124 -6.72 -18.68 -12.93
N ALA A 125 -5.63 -18.66 -13.72
CA ALA A 125 -4.88 -19.86 -14.12
C ALA A 125 -4.02 -20.45 -12.99
N ALA A 126 -3.56 -19.64 -12.03
CA ALA A 126 -2.73 -20.11 -10.91
C ALA A 126 -3.51 -21.00 -9.91
N ALA A 127 -4.84 -20.95 -9.94
CA ALA A 127 -5.69 -21.79 -9.07
C ALA A 127 -5.74 -23.27 -9.49
N GLY A 128 -5.52 -23.56 -10.77
CA GLY A 128 -5.60 -24.95 -11.29
C GLY A 128 -4.40 -25.83 -10.93
N CYS A 129 -3.23 -25.25 -10.66
CA CYS A 129 -2.06 -26.05 -10.27
C CYS A 129 -2.06 -26.50 -8.81
N ALA A 130 -2.72 -25.78 -7.92
CA ALA A 130 -2.78 -26.15 -6.51
C ALA A 130 -3.79 -27.26 -6.22
N GLU A 131 -4.84 -27.39 -7.01
CA GLU A 131 -5.84 -28.46 -6.86
C GLU A 131 -5.35 -29.81 -7.41
N LEU A 132 -4.47 -29.81 -8.41
CA LEU A 132 -3.91 -31.04 -8.99
C LEU A 132 -2.89 -31.74 -8.07
N LEU A 133 -2.31 -31.02 -7.10
CA LEU A 133 -1.34 -31.58 -6.15
C LEU A 133 -1.99 -32.15 -4.87
N LEU A 134 -3.29 -31.95 -4.66
CA LEU A 134 -4.02 -32.48 -3.50
C LEU A 134 -4.96 -33.63 -3.84
N GLY A 135 -4.97 -34.08 -5.08
CA GLY A 135 -5.92 -35.10 -5.60
C GLY A 135 -5.43 -36.53 -5.64
N GLU A 136 -4.20 -36.84 -5.24
CA GLU A 136 -3.68 -38.22 -5.22
C GLU A 136 -3.22 -38.61 -3.81
N ASP A 137 -4.15 -38.87 -2.92
CA ASP A 137 -4.01 -39.85 -1.85
C ASP A 137 -5.38 -40.07 -1.16
N ARG A 138 -6.17 -41.00 -1.70
CA ARG A 138 -7.15 -41.74 -0.93
C ARG A 138 -7.10 -43.22 -1.31
N PRO A 139 -6.86 -44.09 -0.31
CA PRO A 139 -6.92 -45.54 -0.48
C PRO A 139 -8.34 -46.08 -0.76
#